data_fd4349cb098d76ccc03de5a02a076bfe
#
_entry.id   fd4349cb098d76ccc03de5a02a076bfe
#
_cell.length_a   1.000
_cell.length_b   1.000
_cell.length_c   1.000
_cell.angle_alpha   90.00
_cell.angle_beta   90.00
_cell.angle_gamma   90.00
#
_symmetry.space_group_name_H-M   'P 1'
#
loop_
_entity.id
_entity.type
_entity.pdbx_description
1 polymer ?
#
loop_
_entity_poly.entity_id
_entity_poly.type
_entity_poly.pdbx_seq_one_letter_code
_entity_poly.pdbx_strand_id
1 'polypeptide(L)'
;MKRDLDRLRGPFDVVVVGAGIYGAAIAWDATLRGLSVALVDRGDIGGATSFNNAKTLHGGVRSLQGLRVGELREYVRERRALMRIAPHLVRPLTFLAPAVGSLTRNRLAYTAYFTAYDLLARAEPRPA
;
A
#
# COMPACT_ATOMS: atom_id res chain seq x y z
N MET A 1 -14.69 10.10 15.17
CA MET A 1 -13.71 11.23 15.13
C MET A 1 -14.50 12.53 15.25
N LYS A 2 -14.09 13.48 16.12
CA LYS A 2 -14.75 14.80 16.17
C LYS A 2 -14.35 15.61 14.93
N ARG A 3 -15.33 16.09 14.18
CA ARG A 3 -15.12 17.02 13.07
C ARG A 3 -14.97 18.42 13.66
N ASP A 4 -13.91 19.10 13.32
CA ASP A 4 -13.65 20.46 13.76
C ASP A 4 -13.85 21.42 12.58
N LEU A 5 -15.08 21.87 12.42
CA LEU A 5 -15.47 22.76 11.32
C LEU A 5 -14.94 24.20 11.53
N ASP A 6 -14.65 24.58 12.78
CA ASP A 6 -14.12 25.92 13.07
C ASP A 6 -12.69 26.09 12.58
N ARG A 7 -11.91 25.01 12.53
CA ARG A 7 -10.58 25.01 11.93
C ARG A 7 -10.56 25.16 10.42
N LEU A 8 -11.70 24.99 9.74
CA LEU A 8 -11.82 25.15 8.28
C LEU A 8 -12.00 26.62 7.85
N ARG A 9 -11.92 27.58 8.74
CA ARG A 9 -12.14 29.01 8.47
C ARG A 9 -10.91 29.79 7.97
N GLY A 10 -9.86 29.13 7.56
CA GLY A 10 -8.63 29.77 7.09
C GLY A 10 -8.34 29.49 5.62
N PRO A 11 -7.40 30.22 5.03
CA PRO A 11 -6.82 29.81 3.75
C PRO A 11 -6.02 28.55 3.95
N PHE A 12 -6.13 27.60 3.01
CA PHE A 12 -5.31 26.39 2.94
C PHE A 12 -4.53 26.40 1.63
N ASP A 13 -3.30 25.89 1.68
CA ASP A 13 -2.50 25.71 0.46
C ASP A 13 -3.10 24.62 -0.42
N VAL A 14 -3.68 23.57 0.20
CA VAL A 14 -4.28 22.43 -0.49
C VAL A 14 -5.60 22.03 0.16
N VAL A 15 -6.62 21.80 -0.65
CA VAL A 15 -7.88 21.18 -0.22
C VAL A 15 -8.01 19.83 -0.92
N VAL A 16 -8.05 18.76 -0.15
CA VAL A 16 -8.22 17.38 -0.64
C VAL A 16 -9.66 16.97 -0.41
N VAL A 17 -10.37 16.64 -1.49
CA VAL A 17 -11.78 16.18 -1.44
C VAL A 17 -11.82 14.68 -1.58
N GLY A 18 -12.30 14.00 -0.54
CA GLY A 18 -12.35 12.54 -0.43
C GLY A 18 -11.26 11.99 0.48
N ALA A 19 -11.66 11.50 1.64
CA ALA A 19 -10.76 10.94 2.66
C ALA A 19 -10.65 9.40 2.59
N GLY A 20 -10.60 8.85 1.37
CA GLY A 20 -10.15 7.49 1.12
C GLY A 20 -8.63 7.36 1.23
N ILE A 21 -8.09 6.17 0.91
CA ILE A 21 -6.63 5.91 1.02
C ILE A 21 -5.80 6.90 0.19
N TYR A 22 -6.22 7.26 -1.00
CA TYR A 22 -5.51 8.22 -1.84
C TYR A 22 -5.55 9.63 -1.26
N GLY A 23 -6.73 10.12 -0.86
CA GLY A 23 -6.85 11.44 -0.26
C GLY A 23 -6.07 11.57 1.05
N ALA A 24 -6.11 10.54 1.89
CA ALA A 24 -5.32 10.50 3.11
C ALA A 24 -3.81 10.53 2.83
N ALA A 25 -3.34 9.77 1.84
CA ALA A 25 -1.93 9.75 1.45
C ALA A 25 -1.47 11.10 0.87
N ILE A 26 -2.29 11.71 0.00
CA ILE A 26 -2.01 13.04 -0.58
C ILE A 26 -1.96 14.11 0.51
N ALA A 27 -2.95 14.11 1.41
CA ALA A 27 -2.99 15.07 2.51
C ALA A 27 -1.78 14.92 3.44
N TRP A 28 -1.38 13.70 3.71
CA TRP A 28 -0.19 13.43 4.52
C TRP A 28 1.09 13.90 3.84
N ASP A 29 1.31 13.52 2.58
CA ASP A 29 2.51 13.94 1.84
C ASP A 29 2.61 15.47 1.74
N ALA A 30 1.48 16.15 1.44
CA ALA A 30 1.43 17.60 1.40
C ALA A 30 1.79 18.22 2.77
N THR A 31 1.28 17.65 3.87
CA THR A 31 1.61 18.11 5.23
C THR A 31 3.10 17.91 5.55
N LEU A 32 3.70 16.78 5.14
CA LEU A 32 5.14 16.54 5.31
C LEU A 32 6.01 17.54 4.54
N ARG A 33 5.47 18.13 3.48
CA ARG A 33 6.12 19.21 2.70
C ARG A 33 5.89 20.60 3.30
N GLY A 34 5.23 20.69 4.45
CA GLY A 34 4.97 21.95 5.15
C GLY A 34 3.76 22.73 4.64
N LEU A 35 2.94 22.13 3.79
CA LEU A 35 1.72 22.78 3.31
C LEU A 35 0.59 22.67 4.35
N SER A 36 -0.23 23.72 4.44
CA SER A 36 -1.49 23.68 5.18
C SER A 36 -2.55 22.94 4.37
N VAL A 37 -3.15 21.90 4.96
CA VAL A 37 -4.04 21.00 4.23
C VAL A 37 -5.40 20.88 4.90
N ALA A 38 -6.47 21.06 4.13
CA ALA A 38 -7.82 20.66 4.52
C ALA A 38 -8.20 19.35 3.82
N LEU A 39 -8.52 18.31 4.59
CA LEU A 39 -9.04 17.05 4.08
C LEU A 39 -10.53 16.96 4.41
N VAL A 40 -11.38 16.90 3.39
CA VAL A 40 -12.84 16.87 3.52
C VAL A 40 -13.44 15.64 2.88
N ASP A 41 -14.45 15.07 3.51
CA ASP A 41 -15.22 13.94 2.98
C ASP A 41 -16.71 14.13 3.31
N ARG A 42 -17.58 13.68 2.42
CA ARG A 42 -19.03 13.69 2.65
C ARG A 42 -19.49 12.70 3.72
N GLY A 43 -18.71 11.65 3.95
CA GLY A 43 -19.01 10.57 4.87
C GLY A 43 -17.94 10.44 5.97
N ASP A 44 -17.64 9.21 6.36
CA ASP A 44 -16.56 8.92 7.30
C ASP A 44 -15.26 8.62 6.55
N ILE A 45 -14.12 8.83 7.24
CA ILE A 45 -12.80 8.60 6.66
C ILE A 45 -12.67 7.12 6.27
N GLY A 46 -12.29 6.89 5.02
CA GLY A 46 -12.14 5.55 4.47
C GLY A 46 -13.45 4.78 4.28
N GLY A 47 -14.61 5.35 4.54
CA GLY A 47 -15.90 4.66 4.61
C GLY A 47 -16.45 4.07 3.31
N ALA A 48 -15.83 4.39 2.16
CA ALA A 48 -16.25 3.87 0.86
C ALA A 48 -15.37 2.69 0.40
N THR A 49 -14.77 2.77 -0.78
CA THR A 49 -13.94 1.71 -1.39
C THR A 49 -12.73 1.35 -0.53
N SER A 50 -12.15 2.29 0.20
CA SER A 50 -11.01 2.03 1.09
C SER A 50 -11.35 1.11 2.26
N PHE A 51 -12.61 1.05 2.68
CA PHE A 51 -13.10 0.06 3.63
C PHE A 51 -13.51 -1.25 2.92
N ASN A 52 -14.14 -1.15 1.75
CA ASN A 52 -14.70 -2.26 0.98
C ASN A 52 -13.68 -2.85 -0.02
N ASN A 53 -12.56 -3.36 0.48
CA ASN A 53 -11.54 -4.03 -0.33
C ASN A 53 -11.01 -5.28 0.39
N ALA A 54 -10.19 -6.06 -0.29
CA ALA A 54 -9.59 -7.28 0.28
C ALA A 54 -8.59 -6.99 1.42
N LYS A 55 -8.27 -5.74 1.72
CA LYS A 55 -7.34 -5.28 2.77
C LYS A 55 -5.96 -5.95 2.68
N THR A 56 -5.56 -6.31 1.48
CA THR A 56 -4.29 -6.95 1.20
C THR A 56 -3.34 -5.96 0.55
N LEU A 57 -2.17 -5.77 1.15
CA LEU A 57 -1.08 -5.03 0.56
C LEU A 57 -0.30 -5.95 -0.38
N HIS A 58 -0.39 -5.68 -1.67
CA HIS A 58 0.29 -6.48 -2.68
C HIS A 58 1.79 -6.16 -2.72
N GLY A 59 2.62 -7.21 -2.70
CA GLY A 59 4.07 -7.08 -2.77
C GLY A 59 4.64 -7.09 -4.19
N GLY A 60 3.82 -6.87 -5.21
CA GLY A 60 4.30 -6.85 -6.60
C GLY A 60 4.63 -8.22 -7.20
N VAL A 61 4.11 -9.30 -6.64
CA VAL A 61 4.35 -10.67 -7.15
C VAL A 61 4.03 -10.79 -8.65
N ARG A 62 2.94 -10.17 -9.13
CA ARG A 62 2.58 -10.19 -10.55
C ARG A 62 3.58 -9.47 -11.46
N SER A 63 4.28 -8.46 -10.95
CA SER A 63 5.27 -7.72 -11.73
C SER A 63 6.47 -8.60 -12.10
N LEU A 64 6.76 -9.64 -11.31
CA LEU A 64 7.79 -10.63 -11.64
C LEU A 64 7.40 -11.47 -12.87
N GLN A 65 6.11 -11.81 -13.04
CA GLN A 65 5.63 -12.53 -14.23
C GLN A 65 5.83 -11.73 -15.53
N GLY A 66 5.71 -10.41 -15.44
CA GLY A 66 5.99 -9.50 -16.56
C GLY A 66 7.42 -9.01 -16.65
N LEU A 67 8.36 -9.59 -15.87
CA LEU A 67 9.77 -9.17 -15.76
C LEU A 67 9.94 -7.67 -15.40
N ARG A 68 8.92 -7.05 -14.79
CA ARG A 68 8.92 -5.63 -14.40
C ARG A 68 9.57 -5.45 -13.04
N VAL A 69 10.88 -5.65 -12.99
CA VAL A 69 11.65 -5.63 -11.74
C VAL A 69 11.59 -4.26 -11.04
N GLY A 70 11.54 -3.17 -11.79
CA GLY A 70 11.40 -1.81 -11.24
C GLY A 70 10.13 -1.65 -10.40
N GLU A 71 8.97 -2.07 -10.95
CA GLU A 71 7.69 -2.04 -10.22
C GLU A 71 7.72 -2.97 -9.01
N LEU A 72 8.32 -4.16 -9.13
CA LEU A 72 8.47 -5.07 -8.00
C LEU A 72 9.19 -4.39 -6.83
N ARG A 73 10.29 -3.71 -7.14
CA ARG A 73 11.09 -2.98 -6.14
C ARG A 73 10.30 -1.88 -5.45
N GLU A 74 9.54 -1.12 -6.24
CA GLU A 74 8.67 -0.07 -5.70
C GLU A 74 7.62 -0.66 -4.73
N TYR A 75 6.89 -1.70 -5.14
CA TYR A 75 5.91 -2.36 -4.25
C TYR A 75 6.55 -2.94 -2.98
N VAL A 76 7.75 -3.49 -3.07
CA VAL A 76 8.46 -4.01 -1.88
C VAL A 76 8.83 -2.87 -0.94
N ARG A 77 9.29 -1.73 -1.48
CA ARG A 77 9.67 -0.54 -0.71
C ARG A 77 8.46 0.05 0.01
N GLU A 78 7.38 0.28 -0.72
CA GLU A 78 6.12 0.82 -0.18
C GLU A 78 5.54 -0.09 0.91
N ARG A 79 5.49 -1.40 0.68
CA ARG A 79 5.02 -2.36 1.69
C ARG A 79 5.86 -2.29 2.96
N ARG A 80 7.18 -2.19 2.84
CA ARG A 80 8.08 -2.06 3.99
C ARG A 80 7.86 -0.77 4.75
N ALA A 81 7.63 0.34 4.03
CA ALA A 81 7.29 1.62 4.65
C ALA A 81 6.00 1.49 5.47
N LEU A 82 4.93 0.93 4.88
CA LEU A 82 3.67 0.72 5.57
C LEU A 82 3.78 -0.21 6.79
N MET A 83 4.57 -1.28 6.70
CA MET A 83 4.84 -2.16 7.85
C MET A 83 5.57 -1.45 8.98
N ARG A 84 6.33 -0.40 8.68
CA ARG A 84 7.05 0.40 9.66
C ARG A 84 6.16 1.48 10.28
N ILE A 85 5.36 2.15 9.47
CA ILE A 85 4.46 3.23 9.90
C ILE A 85 3.30 2.68 10.73
N ALA A 86 2.78 1.50 10.35
CA ALA A 86 1.61 0.91 10.98
C ALA A 86 1.80 -0.60 11.31
N PRO A 87 2.79 -0.96 12.16
CA PRO A 87 3.11 -2.36 12.46
C PRO A 87 1.95 -3.09 13.16
N HIS A 88 1.07 -2.36 13.81
CA HIS A 88 -0.13 -2.88 14.47
C HIS A 88 -1.26 -3.24 13.48
N LEU A 89 -1.26 -2.65 12.28
CA LEU A 89 -2.28 -2.88 11.24
C LEU A 89 -1.79 -3.81 10.13
N VAL A 90 -0.50 -3.76 9.79
CA VAL A 90 0.08 -4.50 8.66
C VAL A 90 0.80 -5.74 9.17
N ARG A 91 0.23 -6.91 8.86
CA ARG A 91 0.78 -8.21 9.28
C ARG A 91 0.95 -9.14 8.07
N PRO A 92 1.95 -10.04 8.09
CA PRO A 92 2.07 -11.08 7.07
C PRO A 92 0.80 -11.93 7.00
N LEU A 93 0.33 -12.21 5.79
CA LEU A 93 -0.81 -13.08 5.52
C LEU A 93 -0.35 -14.32 4.77
N THR A 94 -0.68 -15.48 5.31
CA THR A 94 -0.37 -16.77 4.67
C THR A 94 -1.39 -17.09 3.60
N PHE A 95 -0.94 -17.44 2.40
CA PHE A 95 -1.77 -17.86 1.29
C PHE A 95 -1.52 -19.32 0.95
N LEU A 96 -2.58 -20.03 0.61
CA LEU A 96 -2.51 -21.35 0.03
C LEU A 96 -2.61 -21.24 -1.50
N ALA A 97 -1.60 -21.71 -2.20
CA ALA A 97 -1.60 -21.77 -3.66
C ALA A 97 -1.78 -23.24 -4.09
N PRO A 98 -2.88 -23.58 -4.80
CA PRO A 98 -3.10 -24.95 -5.25
C PRO A 98 -2.08 -25.32 -6.34
N ALA A 99 -1.35 -26.41 -6.12
CA ALA A 99 -0.46 -27.01 -7.11
C ALA A 99 -1.24 -28.07 -7.90
N VAL A 100 -1.67 -27.74 -9.10
CA VAL A 100 -2.59 -28.59 -9.90
C VAL A 100 -1.88 -29.40 -11.00
N GLY A 101 -0.61 -29.74 -10.83
CA GLY A 101 0.09 -30.69 -11.71
C GLY A 101 0.41 -30.22 -13.13
N SER A 102 0.28 -28.91 -13.44
CA SER A 102 0.71 -28.37 -14.73
C SER A 102 2.18 -27.96 -14.69
N LEU A 103 2.81 -27.78 -15.86
CA LEU A 103 4.22 -27.36 -15.98
C LEU A 103 4.53 -26.06 -15.20
N THR A 104 3.57 -25.15 -15.14
CA THR A 104 3.73 -23.85 -14.49
C THR A 104 3.07 -23.75 -13.12
N ARG A 105 2.18 -24.71 -12.78
CA ARG A 105 1.41 -24.73 -11.53
C ARG A 105 1.71 -25.97 -10.71
N ASN A 106 2.99 -26.26 -10.52
CA ASN A 106 3.47 -27.33 -9.67
C ASN A 106 4.30 -26.78 -8.51
N ARG A 107 4.58 -27.62 -7.54
CA ARG A 107 5.32 -27.24 -6.33
C ARG A 107 6.71 -26.66 -6.65
N LEU A 108 7.42 -27.27 -7.60
CA LEU A 108 8.78 -26.83 -7.96
C LEU A 108 8.76 -25.44 -8.61
N ALA A 109 7.84 -25.22 -9.56
CA ALA A 109 7.68 -23.94 -10.23
C ALA A 109 7.32 -22.83 -9.22
N TYR A 110 6.40 -23.08 -8.30
CA TYR A 110 6.06 -22.13 -7.25
C TYR A 110 7.24 -21.87 -6.32
N THR A 111 7.97 -22.89 -5.90
CA THR A 111 9.14 -22.72 -5.04
C THR A 111 10.19 -21.85 -5.74
N ALA A 112 10.53 -22.15 -6.99
CA ALA A 112 11.48 -21.35 -7.76
C ALA A 112 11.03 -19.90 -7.91
N TYR A 113 9.75 -19.70 -8.26
CA TYR A 113 9.16 -18.38 -8.43
C TYR A 113 9.20 -17.53 -7.15
N PHE A 114 8.73 -18.08 -6.04
CA PHE A 114 8.72 -17.35 -4.76
C PHE A 114 10.12 -17.16 -4.18
N THR A 115 11.04 -18.09 -4.42
CA THR A 115 12.46 -17.93 -4.03
C THR A 115 13.09 -16.77 -4.81
N ALA A 116 12.87 -16.69 -6.12
CA ALA A 116 13.35 -15.57 -6.93
C ALA A 116 12.75 -14.24 -6.46
N TYR A 117 11.45 -14.22 -6.15
CA TYR A 117 10.79 -13.04 -5.58
C TYR A 117 11.45 -12.62 -4.25
N ASP A 118 11.68 -13.55 -3.34
CA ASP A 118 12.26 -13.26 -2.03
C ASP A 118 13.70 -12.74 -2.13
N LEU A 119 14.50 -13.29 -3.05
CA LEU A 119 15.86 -12.82 -3.30
C LEU A 119 15.86 -11.37 -3.82
N LEU A 120 15.01 -11.08 -4.81
CA LEU A 120 14.87 -9.73 -5.34
C LEU A 120 14.32 -8.75 -4.28
N ALA A 121 13.35 -9.20 -3.50
CA ALA A 121 12.82 -8.39 -2.41
C ALA A 121 13.85 -8.10 -1.32
N ARG A 122 14.73 -9.06 -0.98
CA ARG A 122 15.80 -8.86 0.02
C ARG A 122 16.89 -7.90 -0.46
N ALA A 123 17.16 -7.88 -1.76
CA ALA A 123 18.15 -6.98 -2.35
C ALA A 123 17.77 -5.50 -2.28
N GLU A 124 16.51 -5.18 -2.03
CA GLU A 124 16.09 -3.78 -1.84
C GLU A 124 16.60 -3.23 -0.50
N PRO A 125 17.21 -2.04 -0.50
CA PRO A 125 17.66 -1.40 0.73
C PRO A 125 16.47 -1.16 1.65
N ARG A 126 16.69 -1.33 2.95
CA ARG A 126 15.69 -0.94 3.95
C ARG A 126 15.61 0.59 3.93
N PRO A 127 14.40 1.17 3.83
CA PRO A 127 14.28 2.61 3.93
C PRO A 127 14.83 3.08 5.28
N ALA A 128 15.56 4.19 5.28
CA ALA A 128 16.16 4.80 6.48
C ALA A 128 15.10 5.15 7.56
#